data_88da5255b7509e0917bfc97aebf5896d
#
_entry.id   88da5255b7509e0917bfc97aebf5896d
#
_cell.length_a   1.000
_cell.length_b   1.000
_cell.length_c   1.000
_cell.angle_alpha   90.00
_cell.angle_beta   90.00
_cell.angle_gamma   90.00
#
_symmetry.space_group_name_H-M   'P 1'
#
loop_
_entity.id
_entity.type
_entity.pdbx_description
1 polymer ?
#
loop_
_entity_poly.entity_id
_entity_poly.type
_entity_poly.pdbx_seq_one_letter_code
_entity_poly.pdbx_strand_id
1 'polypeptide(L)'
;MSQTSSAPVLAASNERLPVGGLLALAMTGFIAILSETLPAGLLDQIADGMHISQAMAGQWVTAYALGSLLTAIPLVTLTQGWYRRRALLLAIIGFVLFNGLTALSDSNSLTLVLRFFTGAAAGLAWGLIAGHARRMVPVPLQGRAMALAMLGQPIALSLGLPIATWLGAGLGWRATFVVVTLVASLLVVWVLRSVPDYPGQAADKRPAAMQVLRTPGVLIVLLVILTWILGHNILYTYIVPLLAAAGMAADIGPVLMVFGLSALAGIGLVGLLVDRHLRKLVLLSLAGFALATLALGQASSWLVYLSIALWGMT
;
A
#
# COMPACT_ATOMS: atom_id res chain seq x y z
N MET A 1 35.32 3.32 -52.33
CA MET A 1 35.28 4.10 -51.06
C MET A 1 34.03 3.64 -50.29
N SER A 2 34.24 2.70 -49.39
CA SER A 2 33.18 2.14 -48.56
C SER A 2 33.07 2.92 -47.30
N GLN A 3 31.95 3.63 -47.07
CA GLN A 3 31.66 4.32 -45.81
C GLN A 3 31.08 3.29 -44.85
N THR A 4 31.87 2.87 -43.89
CA THR A 4 31.42 2.14 -42.71
C THR A 4 30.66 3.11 -41.81
N SER A 5 29.31 3.01 -41.87
CA SER A 5 28.42 3.66 -40.91
C SER A 5 28.61 2.99 -39.56
N SER A 6 29.32 3.67 -38.67
CA SER A 6 29.40 3.33 -37.27
C SER A 6 28.05 3.68 -36.61
N ALA A 7 27.22 2.66 -36.34
CA ALA A 7 26.06 2.79 -35.47
C ALA A 7 26.51 3.35 -34.10
N PRO A 8 25.79 4.33 -33.52
CA PRO A 8 26.12 4.80 -32.18
C PRO A 8 25.96 3.66 -31.20
N VAL A 9 27.06 3.35 -30.50
CA VAL A 9 27.06 2.47 -29.33
C VAL A 9 26.09 3.08 -28.34
N LEU A 10 24.91 2.48 -28.21
CA LEU A 10 23.96 2.80 -27.15
C LEU A 10 24.72 2.65 -25.83
N ALA A 11 24.95 3.77 -25.17
CA ALA A 11 25.56 3.82 -23.84
C ALA A 11 24.86 2.80 -22.96
N ALA A 12 25.61 1.90 -22.35
CA ALA A 12 25.14 0.90 -21.39
C ALA A 12 24.31 1.64 -20.34
N SER A 13 22.98 1.50 -20.43
CA SER A 13 22.07 2.07 -19.48
C SER A 13 22.40 1.46 -18.12
N ASN A 14 22.67 2.30 -17.16
CA ASN A 14 23.00 1.99 -15.78
C ASN A 14 22.00 0.91 -15.27
N GLU A 15 22.41 -0.35 -15.16
CA GLU A 15 21.57 -1.48 -14.71
C GLU A 15 21.17 -1.37 -13.22
N ARG A 16 21.46 -0.24 -12.60
CA ARG A 16 21.21 0.00 -11.18
C ARG A 16 19.80 0.54 -10.94
N LEU A 17 19.12 -0.06 -9.98
CA LEU A 17 17.83 0.45 -9.50
C LEU A 17 18.00 1.84 -8.90
N PRO A 18 17.15 2.83 -9.23
CA PRO A 18 17.12 4.15 -8.60
C PRO A 18 16.49 4.05 -7.20
N VAL A 19 17.21 3.42 -6.27
CA VAL A 19 16.72 3.02 -4.94
C VAL A 19 16.09 4.19 -4.18
N GLY A 20 16.71 5.38 -4.21
CA GLY A 20 16.19 6.55 -3.51
C GLY A 20 14.80 6.96 -3.95
N GLY A 21 14.52 6.94 -5.26
CA GLY A 21 13.20 7.25 -5.80
C GLY A 21 12.19 6.12 -5.54
N LEU A 22 12.60 4.86 -5.65
CA LEU A 22 11.74 3.71 -5.38
C LEU A 22 11.35 3.63 -3.89
N LEU A 23 12.29 3.93 -2.99
CA LEU A 23 11.99 4.02 -1.55
C LEU A 23 11.09 5.21 -1.21
N ALA A 24 11.17 6.33 -1.94
CA ALA A 24 10.21 7.42 -1.78
C ALA A 24 8.78 7.00 -2.20
N LEU A 25 8.64 6.16 -3.24
CA LEU A 25 7.36 5.56 -3.61
C LEU A 25 6.90 4.56 -2.53
N ALA A 26 7.79 3.74 -1.99
CA ALA A 26 7.48 2.83 -0.87
C ALA A 26 7.00 3.61 0.36
N MET A 27 7.67 4.71 0.72
CA MET A 27 7.25 5.59 1.81
C MET A 27 5.88 6.23 1.53
N THR A 28 5.54 6.53 0.28
CA THR A 28 4.18 6.99 -0.08
C THR A 28 3.14 5.92 0.25
N GLY A 29 3.38 4.67 -0.11
CA GLY A 29 2.53 3.53 0.24
C GLY A 29 2.47 3.27 1.75
N PHE A 30 3.60 3.42 2.46
CA PHE A 30 3.68 3.34 3.92
C PHE A 30 2.75 4.36 4.59
N ILE A 31 2.81 5.64 4.18
CA ILE A 31 1.96 6.69 4.74
C ILE A 31 0.50 6.44 4.40
N ALA A 32 0.18 5.96 3.20
CA ALA A 32 -1.19 5.63 2.82
C ALA A 32 -1.77 4.57 3.77
N ILE A 33 -1.10 3.44 3.94
CA ILE A 33 -1.56 2.35 4.83
C ILE A 33 -1.57 2.78 6.29
N LEU A 34 -0.53 3.47 6.76
CA LEU A 34 -0.49 3.94 8.14
C LEU A 34 -1.63 4.92 8.41
N SER A 35 -1.88 5.88 7.52
CA SER A 35 -3.02 6.80 7.65
C SER A 35 -4.37 6.08 7.66
N GLU A 36 -4.52 4.99 6.90
CA GLU A 36 -5.73 4.16 6.89
C GLU A 36 -5.97 3.47 8.21
N THR A 37 -4.94 2.77 8.71
CA THR A 37 -5.05 1.84 9.84
C THR A 37 -4.88 2.52 11.21
N LEU A 38 -4.30 3.72 11.23
CA LEU A 38 -4.01 4.45 12.47
C LEU A 38 -5.22 4.61 13.39
N PRO A 39 -6.44 4.98 12.93
CA PRO A 39 -7.59 5.09 13.81
C PRO A 39 -7.99 3.76 14.47
N ALA A 40 -7.78 2.63 13.79
CA ALA A 40 -8.05 1.31 14.38
C ALA A 40 -7.04 0.98 15.50
N GLY A 41 -5.77 1.37 15.34
CA GLY A 41 -4.74 1.20 16.37
C GLY A 41 -4.87 2.16 17.58
N LEU A 42 -5.66 3.23 17.44
CA LEU A 42 -5.85 4.27 18.46
C LEU A 42 -7.33 4.43 18.87
N LEU A 43 -8.13 3.38 18.62
CA LEU A 43 -9.59 3.45 18.69
C LEU A 43 -10.11 3.99 20.02
N ASP A 44 -9.62 3.43 21.15
CA ASP A 44 -10.04 3.82 22.50
C ASP A 44 -9.66 5.27 22.79
N GLN A 45 -8.43 5.65 22.48
CA GLN A 45 -7.93 7.00 22.70
C GLN A 45 -8.69 8.06 21.90
N ILE A 46 -9.09 7.73 20.67
CA ILE A 46 -9.90 8.60 19.82
C ILE A 46 -11.32 8.70 20.38
N ALA A 47 -11.92 7.59 20.78
CA ALA A 47 -13.26 7.55 21.36
C ALA A 47 -13.32 8.42 22.63
N ASP A 48 -12.37 8.24 23.53
CA ASP A 48 -12.29 9.01 24.78
C ASP A 48 -11.99 10.49 24.52
N GLY A 49 -10.98 10.78 23.68
CA GLY A 49 -10.54 12.14 23.40
C GLY A 49 -11.51 12.99 22.60
N MET A 50 -12.43 12.36 21.85
CA MET A 50 -13.47 13.02 21.06
C MET A 50 -14.86 12.91 21.73
N HIS A 51 -14.96 12.22 22.88
CA HIS A 51 -16.23 11.91 23.57
C HIS A 51 -17.27 11.24 22.66
N ILE A 52 -16.85 10.27 21.88
CA ILE A 52 -17.69 9.50 20.94
C ILE A 52 -17.60 8.00 21.25
N SER A 53 -18.52 7.20 20.70
CA SER A 53 -18.43 5.74 20.82
C SER A 53 -17.27 5.18 19.97
N GLN A 54 -16.73 4.02 20.35
CA GLN A 54 -15.76 3.28 19.54
C GLN A 54 -16.27 2.98 18.12
N ALA A 55 -17.58 2.70 17.99
CA ALA A 55 -18.22 2.49 16.70
C ALA A 55 -18.13 3.75 15.81
N MET A 56 -18.32 4.95 16.38
CA MET A 56 -18.15 6.22 15.65
C MET A 56 -16.69 6.49 15.32
N ALA A 57 -15.75 6.20 16.22
CA ALA A 57 -14.32 6.30 15.94
C ALA A 57 -13.88 5.33 14.81
N GLY A 58 -14.43 4.11 14.79
CA GLY A 58 -14.21 3.13 13.72
C GLY A 58 -14.67 3.62 12.33
N GLN A 59 -15.69 4.50 12.25
CA GLN A 59 -16.13 5.09 10.99
C GLN A 59 -15.06 5.95 10.30
N TRP A 60 -14.03 6.39 11.03
CA TRP A 60 -12.90 7.10 10.42
C TRP A 60 -12.14 6.23 9.40
N VAL A 61 -12.03 4.92 9.66
CA VAL A 61 -11.47 3.97 8.71
C VAL A 61 -12.41 3.79 7.51
N THR A 62 -13.72 3.66 7.77
CA THR A 62 -14.72 3.53 6.72
C THR A 62 -14.76 4.77 5.81
N ALA A 63 -14.72 5.97 6.38
CA ALA A 63 -14.70 7.22 5.60
C ALA A 63 -13.47 7.29 4.70
N TYR A 64 -12.29 6.89 5.21
CA TYR A 64 -11.07 6.79 4.39
C TYR A 64 -11.24 5.79 3.25
N ALA A 65 -11.72 4.58 3.54
CA ALA A 65 -11.93 3.54 2.53
C ALA A 65 -12.91 4.00 1.44
N LEU A 66 -14.01 4.66 1.81
CA LEU A 66 -14.96 5.25 0.86
C LEU A 66 -14.31 6.34 0.01
N GLY A 67 -13.51 7.22 0.62
CA GLY A 67 -12.75 8.25 -0.10
C GLY A 67 -11.82 7.62 -1.15
N SER A 68 -11.06 6.60 -0.77
CA SER A 68 -10.17 5.89 -1.68
C SER A 68 -10.94 5.19 -2.80
N LEU A 69 -11.98 4.43 -2.47
CA LEU A 69 -12.79 3.68 -3.42
C LEU A 69 -13.47 4.55 -4.47
N LEU A 70 -14.16 5.61 -4.02
CA LEU A 70 -14.98 6.44 -4.90
C LEU A 70 -14.15 7.38 -5.78
N THR A 71 -12.95 7.77 -5.33
CA THR A 71 -12.17 8.80 -6.02
C THR A 71 -10.94 8.26 -6.77
N ALA A 72 -10.50 7.01 -6.52
CA ALA A 72 -9.31 6.45 -7.16
C ALA A 72 -9.37 6.55 -8.69
N ILE A 73 -10.42 6.03 -9.31
CA ILE A 73 -10.57 6.07 -10.78
C ILE A 73 -10.76 7.50 -11.27
N PRO A 74 -11.67 8.33 -10.72
CA PRO A 74 -11.82 9.72 -11.13
C PRO A 74 -10.54 10.55 -11.04
N LEU A 75 -9.83 10.51 -9.91
CA LEU A 75 -8.62 11.30 -9.70
C LEU A 75 -7.46 10.85 -10.61
N VAL A 76 -7.26 9.54 -10.78
CA VAL A 76 -6.27 9.01 -11.71
C VAL A 76 -6.59 9.45 -13.14
N THR A 77 -7.87 9.42 -13.53
CA THR A 77 -8.33 9.83 -14.87
C THR A 77 -8.12 11.33 -15.08
N LEU A 78 -8.52 12.16 -14.13
CA LEU A 78 -8.36 13.63 -14.20
C LEU A 78 -6.88 14.04 -14.27
N THR A 79 -6.01 13.31 -13.60
CA THR A 79 -4.56 13.60 -13.55
C THR A 79 -3.75 12.89 -14.65
N GLN A 80 -4.38 12.15 -15.57
CA GLN A 80 -3.67 11.41 -16.63
C GLN A 80 -2.77 12.30 -17.49
N GLY A 81 -3.18 13.53 -17.76
CA GLY A 81 -2.41 14.50 -18.53
C GLY A 81 -1.35 15.25 -17.74
N TRP A 82 -1.33 15.12 -16.43
CA TRP A 82 -0.38 15.83 -15.59
C TRP A 82 0.99 15.16 -15.60
N TYR A 83 2.02 15.94 -15.35
CA TYR A 83 3.34 15.40 -15.01
C TYR A 83 3.21 14.48 -13.79
N ARG A 84 3.80 13.29 -13.86
CA ARG A 84 3.57 12.21 -12.88
C ARG A 84 4.02 12.56 -11.47
N ARG A 85 5.14 13.27 -11.33
CA ARG A 85 5.61 13.75 -10.04
C ARG A 85 4.65 14.77 -9.43
N ARG A 86 4.06 15.66 -10.24
CA ARG A 86 3.05 16.63 -9.75
C ARG A 86 1.81 15.92 -9.22
N ALA A 87 1.31 14.92 -9.91
CA ALA A 87 0.17 14.13 -9.45
C ALA A 87 0.49 13.35 -8.15
N LEU A 88 1.70 12.78 -8.03
CA LEU A 88 2.17 12.13 -6.82
C LEU A 88 2.28 13.12 -5.64
N LEU A 89 2.84 14.30 -5.88
CA LEU A 89 2.93 15.36 -4.87
C LEU A 89 1.55 15.83 -4.40
N LEU A 90 0.56 15.92 -5.30
CA LEU A 90 -0.82 16.24 -4.91
C LEU A 90 -1.35 15.23 -3.88
N ALA A 91 -1.12 13.94 -4.11
CA ALA A 91 -1.53 12.90 -3.15
C ALA A 91 -0.79 13.05 -1.80
N ILE A 92 0.53 13.27 -1.82
CA ILE A 92 1.32 13.39 -0.58
C ILE A 92 0.95 14.68 0.18
N ILE A 93 0.73 15.79 -0.51
CA ILE A 93 0.24 17.04 0.08
C ILE A 93 -1.17 16.83 0.67
N GLY A 94 -2.01 16.03 0.02
CA GLY A 94 -3.29 15.59 0.58
C GLY A 94 -3.12 14.87 1.93
N PHE A 95 -2.14 13.96 2.06
CA PHE A 95 -1.82 13.33 3.35
C PHE A 95 -1.36 14.35 4.40
N VAL A 96 -0.48 15.28 4.03
CA VAL A 96 -0.01 16.35 4.92
C VAL A 96 -1.18 17.19 5.43
N LEU A 97 -2.01 17.67 4.51
CA LEU A 97 -3.11 18.56 4.83
C LEU A 97 -4.19 17.87 5.68
N PHE A 98 -4.70 16.75 5.21
CA PHE A 98 -5.87 16.13 5.82
C PHE A 98 -5.54 15.34 7.10
N ASN A 99 -4.35 14.72 7.23
CA ASN A 99 -3.92 14.18 8.53
C ASN A 99 -3.60 15.30 9.53
N GLY A 100 -2.97 16.38 9.09
CA GLY A 100 -2.70 17.55 9.94
C GLY A 100 -3.99 18.19 10.47
N LEU A 101 -4.96 18.41 9.60
CA LEU A 101 -6.27 18.93 10.00
C LEU A 101 -7.04 17.93 10.90
N THR A 102 -6.89 16.63 10.67
CA THR A 102 -7.46 15.60 11.56
C THR A 102 -6.88 15.71 12.98
N ALA A 103 -5.57 15.95 13.11
CA ALA A 103 -4.94 16.14 14.42
C ALA A 103 -5.48 17.37 15.17
N LEU A 104 -5.91 18.40 14.46
CA LEU A 104 -6.40 19.67 15.01
C LEU A 104 -7.92 19.71 15.18
N SER A 105 -8.64 18.72 14.66
CA SER A 105 -10.11 18.71 14.67
C SER A 105 -10.67 18.30 16.02
N ASP A 106 -11.67 19.05 16.51
CA ASP A 106 -12.49 18.72 17.68
C ASP A 106 -13.90 18.27 17.29
N SER A 107 -14.22 18.22 16.00
CA SER A 107 -15.51 17.80 15.47
C SER A 107 -15.42 16.46 14.76
N ASN A 108 -16.18 15.47 15.22
CA ASN A 108 -16.23 14.16 14.57
C ASN A 108 -16.73 14.25 13.11
N SER A 109 -17.73 15.07 12.85
CA SER A 109 -18.27 15.24 11.50
C SER A 109 -17.23 15.85 10.54
N LEU A 110 -16.49 16.87 10.99
CA LEU A 110 -15.37 17.42 10.22
C LEU A 110 -14.29 16.37 9.99
N THR A 111 -13.94 15.60 11.03
CA THR A 111 -12.93 14.56 10.90
C THR A 111 -13.33 13.47 9.91
N LEU A 112 -14.58 13.05 9.86
CA LEU A 112 -15.07 12.10 8.84
C LEU A 112 -14.87 12.64 7.41
N VAL A 113 -15.13 13.94 7.18
CA VAL A 113 -14.86 14.59 5.89
C VAL A 113 -13.37 14.61 5.58
N LEU A 114 -12.53 14.96 6.56
CA LEU A 114 -11.07 14.97 6.40
C LEU A 114 -10.53 13.57 6.10
N ARG A 115 -11.04 12.53 6.77
CA ARG A 115 -10.71 11.13 6.53
C ARG A 115 -11.10 10.68 5.11
N PHE A 116 -12.27 11.10 4.62
CA PHE A 116 -12.67 10.86 3.23
C PHE A 116 -11.64 11.44 2.25
N PHE A 117 -11.23 12.69 2.43
CA PHE A 117 -10.22 13.31 1.56
C PHE A 117 -8.82 12.72 1.74
N THR A 118 -8.45 12.26 2.95
CA THR A 118 -7.21 11.48 3.13
C THR A 118 -7.26 10.18 2.31
N GLY A 119 -8.40 9.50 2.30
CA GLY A 119 -8.64 8.34 1.46
C GLY A 119 -8.58 8.65 -0.03
N ALA A 120 -9.14 9.78 -0.46
CA ALA A 120 -9.03 10.25 -1.84
C ALA A 120 -7.57 10.44 -2.28
N ALA A 121 -6.75 11.04 -1.42
CA ALA A 121 -5.31 11.17 -1.65
C ALA A 121 -4.64 9.78 -1.78
N ALA A 122 -5.04 8.80 -0.97
CA ALA A 122 -4.53 7.44 -1.05
C ALA A 122 -4.93 6.74 -2.36
N GLY A 123 -6.18 6.86 -2.78
CA GLY A 123 -6.65 6.32 -4.05
C GLY A 123 -5.83 6.84 -5.23
N LEU A 124 -5.50 8.14 -5.23
CA LEU A 124 -4.61 8.73 -6.23
C LEU A 124 -3.18 8.16 -6.12
N ALA A 125 -2.62 8.09 -4.90
CA ALA A 125 -1.26 7.57 -4.68
C ALA A 125 -1.11 6.14 -5.20
N TRP A 126 -2.01 5.23 -4.85
CA TRP A 126 -2.00 3.83 -5.31
C TRP A 126 -2.07 3.72 -6.83
N GLY A 127 -2.88 4.55 -7.48
CA GLY A 127 -2.97 4.60 -8.94
C GLY A 127 -1.68 5.08 -9.64
N LEU A 128 -0.77 5.72 -8.90
CA LEU A 128 0.47 6.30 -9.47
C LEU A 128 1.72 5.48 -9.17
N ILE A 129 1.83 4.85 -7.99
CA ILE A 129 3.07 4.21 -7.50
C ILE A 129 3.61 3.19 -8.49
N ALA A 130 2.80 2.21 -8.90
CA ALA A 130 3.23 1.14 -9.79
C ALA A 130 3.67 1.66 -11.18
N GLY A 131 2.88 2.55 -11.77
CA GLY A 131 3.18 3.16 -13.05
C GLY A 131 4.44 4.03 -13.02
N HIS A 132 4.70 4.72 -11.91
CA HIS A 132 5.88 5.53 -11.71
C HIS A 132 7.14 4.67 -11.55
N ALA A 133 7.08 3.63 -10.68
CA ALA A 133 8.18 2.69 -10.47
C ALA A 133 8.64 2.03 -11.78
N ARG A 134 7.68 1.57 -12.60
CA ARG A 134 7.98 0.96 -13.91
C ARG A 134 8.68 1.91 -14.89
N ARG A 135 8.39 3.21 -14.85
CA ARG A 135 9.03 4.21 -15.72
C ARG A 135 10.46 4.55 -15.32
N MET A 136 10.84 4.25 -14.09
CA MET A 136 12.17 4.56 -13.54
C MET A 136 13.25 3.57 -13.99
N VAL A 137 12.87 2.45 -14.59
CA VAL A 137 13.77 1.35 -14.91
C VAL A 137 13.45 0.74 -16.29
N PRO A 138 14.44 0.08 -16.94
CA PRO A 138 14.20 -0.68 -18.16
C PRO A 138 13.30 -1.90 -17.88
N VAL A 139 12.67 -2.43 -18.95
CA VAL A 139 11.68 -3.51 -18.86
C VAL A 139 12.12 -4.71 -18.01
N PRO A 140 13.39 -5.22 -18.12
CA PRO A 140 13.83 -6.38 -17.33
C PRO A 140 13.87 -6.16 -15.81
N LEU A 141 13.85 -4.91 -15.35
CA LEU A 141 13.92 -4.56 -13.92
C LEU A 141 12.58 -4.05 -13.35
N GLN A 142 11.52 -3.99 -14.17
CA GLN A 142 10.24 -3.40 -13.75
C GLN A 142 9.59 -4.15 -12.59
N GLY A 143 9.69 -5.47 -12.55
CA GLY A 143 9.15 -6.27 -11.46
C GLY A 143 9.88 -5.98 -10.14
N ARG A 144 11.21 -5.92 -10.16
CA ARG A 144 12.02 -5.57 -8.98
C ARG A 144 11.75 -4.15 -8.48
N ALA A 145 11.61 -3.20 -9.41
CA ALA A 145 11.28 -1.82 -9.07
C ALA A 145 9.90 -1.72 -8.42
N MET A 146 8.91 -2.44 -8.94
CA MET A 146 7.58 -2.52 -8.34
C MET A 146 7.60 -3.18 -6.96
N ALA A 147 8.32 -4.31 -6.79
CA ALA A 147 8.45 -4.97 -5.51
C ALA A 147 9.05 -4.02 -4.45
N LEU A 148 10.12 -3.28 -4.80
CA LEU A 148 10.73 -2.30 -3.90
C LEU A 148 9.77 -1.15 -3.57
N ALA A 149 9.04 -0.63 -4.56
CA ALA A 149 8.07 0.46 -4.35
C ALA A 149 6.86 0.03 -3.51
N MET A 150 6.52 -1.27 -3.47
CA MET A 150 5.41 -1.81 -2.69
C MET A 150 5.80 -2.24 -1.28
N LEU A 151 7.08 -2.21 -0.88
CA LEU A 151 7.54 -2.56 0.48
C LEU A 151 6.90 -1.71 1.57
N GLY A 152 6.43 -0.51 1.24
CA GLY A 152 5.82 0.40 2.22
C GLY A 152 4.62 -0.18 2.95
N GLN A 153 3.77 -0.94 2.25
CA GLN A 153 2.56 -1.53 2.83
C GLN A 153 2.86 -2.54 3.95
N PRO A 154 3.63 -3.62 3.74
CA PRO A 154 3.92 -4.56 4.81
C PRO A 154 4.74 -3.95 5.93
N ILE A 155 5.63 -2.99 5.64
CA ILE A 155 6.38 -2.27 6.68
C ILE A 155 5.44 -1.41 7.52
N ALA A 156 4.42 -0.77 6.92
CA ALA A 156 3.42 0.01 7.66
C ALA A 156 2.62 -0.87 8.62
N LEU A 157 2.20 -2.06 8.19
CA LEU A 157 1.41 -2.97 9.02
C LEU A 157 2.25 -3.68 10.10
N SER A 158 3.50 -4.08 9.78
CA SER A 158 4.35 -4.86 10.69
C SER A 158 5.10 -3.99 11.70
N LEU A 159 5.51 -2.79 11.34
CA LEU A 159 6.30 -1.89 12.17
C LEU A 159 5.59 -0.54 12.40
N GLY A 160 5.03 0.03 11.36
CA GLY A 160 4.44 1.37 11.39
C GLY A 160 3.27 1.47 12.37
N LEU A 161 2.31 0.58 12.29
CA LEU A 161 1.12 0.58 13.15
C LEU A 161 1.46 0.29 14.63
N PRO A 162 2.28 -0.73 14.99
CA PRO A 162 2.71 -0.92 16.36
C PRO A 162 3.45 0.27 16.95
N ILE A 163 4.37 0.88 16.20
CA ILE A 163 5.10 2.08 16.63
C ILE A 163 4.13 3.25 16.83
N ALA A 164 3.18 3.45 15.91
CA ALA A 164 2.20 4.51 16.01
C ALA A 164 1.24 4.31 17.21
N THR A 165 0.83 3.07 17.49
CA THR A 165 0.02 2.73 18.66
C THR A 165 0.78 2.99 19.96
N TRP A 166 2.07 2.63 20.01
CA TRP A 166 2.94 2.92 21.15
C TRP A 166 3.13 4.43 21.36
N LEU A 167 3.36 5.19 20.29
CA LEU A 167 3.42 6.66 20.35
C LEU A 167 2.11 7.25 20.87
N GLY A 168 0.97 6.72 20.41
CA GLY A 168 -0.33 7.15 20.86
C GLY A 168 -0.55 6.91 22.35
N ALA A 169 -0.08 5.78 22.88
CA ALA A 169 -0.16 5.48 24.30
C ALA A 169 0.64 6.49 25.18
N GLY A 170 1.77 7.00 24.66
CA GLY A 170 2.62 7.94 25.39
C GLY A 170 2.28 9.42 25.13
N LEU A 171 1.95 9.78 23.89
CA LEU A 171 1.80 11.18 23.46
C LEU A 171 0.35 11.56 23.09
N GLY A 172 -0.55 10.58 23.06
CA GLY A 172 -1.94 10.74 22.63
C GLY A 172 -2.12 10.65 21.10
N TRP A 173 -3.35 10.35 20.69
CA TRP A 173 -3.69 10.10 19.29
C TRP A 173 -3.44 11.30 18.36
N ARG A 174 -3.68 12.54 18.84
CA ARG A 174 -3.44 13.76 18.06
C ARG A 174 -1.97 13.93 17.70
N ALA A 175 -1.07 13.74 18.68
CA ALA A 175 0.37 13.82 18.45
C ALA A 175 0.85 12.76 17.44
N THR A 176 0.24 11.58 17.45
CA THR A 176 0.56 10.53 16.47
C THR A 176 0.18 10.96 15.04
N PHE A 177 -0.98 11.59 14.83
CA PHE A 177 -1.35 12.18 13.54
C PHE A 177 -0.39 13.31 13.12
N VAL A 178 0.07 14.14 14.06
CA VAL A 178 1.10 15.17 13.78
C VAL A 178 2.40 14.51 13.32
N VAL A 179 2.87 13.45 13.97
CA VAL A 179 4.08 12.72 13.56
C VAL A 179 3.92 12.18 12.13
N VAL A 180 2.79 11.56 11.80
CA VAL A 180 2.53 11.09 10.43
C VAL A 180 2.53 12.25 9.43
N THR A 181 1.96 13.40 9.81
CA THR A 181 1.97 14.61 8.98
C THR A 181 3.39 15.13 8.74
N LEU A 182 4.25 15.14 9.76
CA LEU A 182 5.65 15.54 9.63
C LEU A 182 6.42 14.59 8.71
N VAL A 183 6.23 13.28 8.87
CA VAL A 183 6.84 12.27 7.98
C VAL A 183 6.37 12.47 6.53
N ALA A 184 5.07 12.74 6.31
CA ALA A 184 4.55 13.05 4.98
C ALA A 184 5.13 14.35 4.42
N SER A 185 5.36 15.36 5.26
CA SER A 185 5.99 16.63 4.85
C SER A 185 7.45 16.43 4.43
N LEU A 186 8.21 15.63 5.16
CA LEU A 186 9.56 15.24 4.77
C LEU A 186 9.58 14.43 3.47
N LEU A 187 8.57 13.59 3.26
CA LEU A 187 8.42 12.84 2.01
C LEU A 187 8.19 13.75 0.80
N VAL A 188 7.49 14.89 0.94
CA VAL A 188 7.38 15.89 -0.15
C VAL A 188 8.79 16.32 -0.62
N VAL A 189 9.67 16.66 0.32
CA VAL A 189 11.05 17.06 0.01
C VAL A 189 11.83 15.90 -0.62
N TRP A 190 11.66 14.69 -0.10
CA TRP A 190 12.34 13.51 -0.64
C TRP A 190 11.89 13.22 -2.09
N VAL A 191 10.59 13.24 -2.38
CA VAL A 191 10.06 13.04 -3.73
C VAL A 191 10.55 14.11 -4.70
N LEU A 192 10.60 15.38 -4.29
CA LEU A 192 11.10 16.47 -5.12
C LEU A 192 12.58 16.26 -5.53
N ARG A 193 13.38 15.64 -4.66
CA ARG A 193 14.82 15.42 -4.88
C ARG A 193 15.14 14.11 -5.61
N SER A 194 14.36 13.04 -5.37
CA SER A 194 14.75 11.68 -5.76
C SER A 194 13.85 11.03 -6.81
N VAL A 195 12.62 11.55 -7.01
CA VAL A 195 11.67 10.96 -7.95
C VAL A 195 11.71 11.75 -9.27
N PRO A 196 12.09 11.12 -10.39
CA PRO A 196 12.09 11.78 -11.70
C PRO A 196 10.69 12.22 -12.11
N ASP A 197 10.60 13.30 -12.87
CA ASP A 197 9.33 13.73 -13.44
C ASP A 197 9.13 13.14 -14.83
N TYR A 198 7.97 12.61 -15.09
CA TYR A 198 7.59 12.06 -16.38
C TYR A 198 6.36 12.78 -16.92
N PRO A 199 6.30 13.02 -18.24
CA PRO A 199 5.11 13.61 -18.85
C PRO A 199 3.89 12.72 -18.66
N GLY A 200 2.73 13.33 -18.57
CA GLY A 200 1.45 12.64 -18.56
C GLY A 200 1.16 11.97 -19.91
N GLN A 201 0.01 11.32 -20.00
CA GLN A 201 -0.46 10.76 -21.26
C GLN A 201 -1.00 11.87 -22.17
N ALA A 202 -0.62 11.84 -23.45
CA ALA A 202 -1.18 12.71 -24.46
C ALA A 202 -2.70 12.49 -24.62
N ALA A 203 -3.46 13.51 -24.94
CA ALA A 203 -4.92 13.45 -24.93
C ALA A 203 -5.50 12.37 -25.85
N ASP A 204 -4.86 12.15 -26.97
CA ASP A 204 -5.19 11.12 -27.97
C ASP A 204 -4.91 9.69 -27.52
N LYS A 205 -4.09 9.51 -26.47
CA LYS A 205 -3.67 8.21 -25.93
C LYS A 205 -4.29 7.87 -24.59
N ARG A 206 -5.32 8.60 -24.15
CA ARG A 206 -6.01 8.36 -22.87
C ARG A 206 -7.18 7.40 -23.08
N PRO A 207 -7.04 6.11 -22.72
CA PRO A 207 -8.16 5.18 -22.83
C PRO A 207 -9.24 5.53 -21.82
N ALA A 208 -10.50 5.47 -22.22
CA ALA A 208 -11.60 5.52 -21.28
C ALA A 208 -11.56 4.28 -20.35
N ALA A 209 -11.89 4.46 -19.06
CA ALA A 209 -11.88 3.35 -18.09
C ALA A 209 -12.69 2.12 -18.59
N MET A 210 -13.84 2.35 -19.21
CA MET A 210 -14.67 1.30 -19.80
C MET A 210 -13.96 0.56 -20.95
N GLN A 211 -13.14 1.24 -21.74
CA GLN A 211 -12.37 0.62 -22.81
C GLN A 211 -11.27 -0.29 -22.25
N VAL A 212 -10.63 0.13 -21.15
CA VAL A 212 -9.64 -0.70 -20.45
C VAL A 212 -10.28 -1.96 -19.88
N LEU A 213 -11.46 -1.84 -19.24
CA LEU A 213 -12.19 -2.99 -18.70
C LEU A 213 -12.61 -4.00 -19.77
N ARG A 214 -12.88 -3.54 -21.00
CA ARG A 214 -13.22 -4.40 -22.14
C ARG A 214 -12.00 -5.07 -22.79
N THR A 215 -10.78 -4.73 -22.36
CA THR A 215 -9.57 -5.39 -22.87
C THR A 215 -9.57 -6.86 -22.44
N PRO A 216 -9.37 -7.83 -23.36
CA PRO A 216 -9.37 -9.24 -23.04
C PRO A 216 -8.40 -9.57 -21.89
N GLY A 217 -8.88 -10.31 -20.89
CA GLY A 217 -8.11 -10.73 -19.73
C GLY A 217 -8.09 -9.74 -18.56
N VAL A 218 -8.34 -8.45 -18.77
CA VAL A 218 -8.31 -7.44 -17.68
C VAL A 218 -9.34 -7.75 -16.62
N LEU A 219 -10.58 -8.05 -16.97
CA LEU A 219 -11.63 -8.38 -16.02
C LEU A 219 -11.28 -9.63 -15.20
N ILE A 220 -10.71 -10.66 -15.82
CA ILE A 220 -10.29 -11.89 -15.14
C ILE A 220 -9.20 -11.57 -14.12
N VAL A 221 -8.18 -10.78 -14.48
CA VAL A 221 -7.12 -10.36 -13.56
C VAL A 221 -7.70 -9.56 -12.38
N LEU A 222 -8.61 -8.62 -12.66
CA LEU A 222 -9.26 -7.83 -11.61
C LEU A 222 -10.10 -8.70 -10.65
N LEU A 223 -10.82 -9.70 -11.17
CA LEU A 223 -11.58 -10.64 -10.34
C LEU A 223 -10.65 -11.50 -9.47
N VAL A 224 -9.53 -11.97 -10.01
CA VAL A 224 -8.53 -12.72 -9.23
C VAL A 224 -7.98 -11.85 -8.11
N ILE A 225 -7.59 -10.61 -8.41
CA ILE A 225 -7.07 -9.66 -7.41
C ILE A 225 -8.15 -9.38 -6.35
N LEU A 226 -9.38 -9.09 -6.77
CA LEU A 226 -10.49 -8.81 -5.87
C LEU A 226 -10.76 -9.98 -4.91
N THR A 227 -10.84 -11.19 -5.45
CA THR A 227 -11.11 -12.40 -4.65
C THR A 227 -9.98 -12.67 -3.66
N TRP A 228 -8.73 -12.49 -4.10
CA TRP A 228 -7.56 -12.68 -3.23
C TRP A 228 -7.51 -11.63 -2.11
N ILE A 229 -7.69 -10.34 -2.45
CA ILE A 229 -7.70 -9.25 -1.46
C ILE A 229 -8.86 -9.43 -0.47
N LEU A 230 -10.04 -9.83 -0.95
CA LEU A 230 -11.20 -10.10 -0.09
C LEU A 230 -10.90 -11.23 0.90
N GLY A 231 -10.38 -12.36 0.40
CA GLY A 231 -9.99 -13.50 1.25
C GLY A 231 -8.93 -13.12 2.28
N HIS A 232 -7.89 -12.36 1.85
CA HIS A 232 -6.85 -11.84 2.72
C HIS A 232 -7.43 -10.93 3.82
N ASN A 233 -8.29 -9.99 3.49
CA ASN A 233 -8.89 -9.08 4.46
C ASN A 233 -9.83 -9.80 5.44
N ILE A 234 -10.60 -10.78 4.98
CA ILE A 234 -11.43 -11.61 5.86
C ILE A 234 -10.53 -12.34 6.86
N LEU A 235 -9.50 -13.02 6.39
CA LEU A 235 -8.59 -13.78 7.25
C LEU A 235 -7.86 -12.85 8.24
N TYR A 236 -7.37 -11.71 7.77
CA TYR A 236 -6.70 -10.72 8.62
C TYR A 236 -7.64 -10.14 9.70
N THR A 237 -8.88 -9.86 9.35
CA THR A 237 -9.89 -9.32 10.29
C THR A 237 -10.26 -10.33 11.37
N TYR A 238 -10.37 -11.59 11.00
CA TYR A 238 -10.82 -12.65 11.90
C TYR A 238 -9.69 -13.48 12.50
N ILE A 239 -8.42 -13.10 12.30
CA ILE A 239 -7.27 -13.87 12.82
C ILE A 239 -7.28 -13.96 14.35
N VAL A 240 -7.64 -12.88 15.05
CA VAL A 240 -7.67 -12.86 16.52
C VAL A 240 -8.74 -13.82 17.09
N PRO A 241 -10.01 -13.75 16.69
CA PRO A 241 -11.01 -14.72 17.13
C PRO A 241 -10.68 -16.16 16.70
N LEU A 242 -10.05 -16.36 15.53
CA LEU A 242 -9.62 -17.68 15.08
C LEU A 242 -8.52 -18.25 15.99
N LEU A 243 -7.51 -17.46 16.36
CA LEU A 243 -6.48 -17.87 17.30
C LEU A 243 -7.05 -18.14 18.70
N ALA A 244 -8.00 -17.33 19.16
CA ALA A 244 -8.66 -17.56 20.44
C ALA A 244 -9.45 -18.87 20.44
N ALA A 245 -10.18 -19.18 19.36
CA ALA A 245 -10.88 -20.45 19.20
C ALA A 245 -9.93 -21.66 19.12
N ALA A 246 -8.71 -21.48 18.63
CA ALA A 246 -7.66 -22.49 18.62
C ALA A 246 -6.90 -22.61 19.96
N GLY A 247 -7.30 -21.87 21.01
CA GLY A 247 -6.62 -21.87 22.30
C GLY A 247 -5.28 -21.11 22.32
N MET A 248 -5.01 -20.28 21.29
CA MET A 248 -3.76 -19.54 21.09
C MET A 248 -3.92 -18.02 21.32
N ALA A 249 -4.81 -17.63 22.19
CA ALA A 249 -5.04 -16.18 22.48
C ALA A 249 -3.80 -15.44 23.00
N ALA A 250 -2.88 -16.12 23.67
CA ALA A 250 -1.62 -15.56 24.15
C ALA A 250 -0.57 -15.37 23.04
N ASP A 251 -0.74 -16.05 21.89
CA ASP A 251 0.24 -16.08 20.80
C ASP A 251 -0.05 -15.05 19.68
N ILE A 252 -1.04 -14.18 19.84
CA ILE A 252 -1.43 -13.20 18.81
C ILE A 252 -0.25 -12.36 18.36
N GLY A 253 0.54 -11.81 19.28
CA GLY A 253 1.73 -11.00 18.96
C GLY A 253 2.78 -11.77 18.15
N PRO A 254 3.27 -12.92 18.65
CA PRO A 254 4.18 -13.79 17.89
C PRO A 254 3.67 -14.22 16.52
N VAL A 255 2.40 -14.58 16.40
CA VAL A 255 1.77 -14.98 15.13
C VAL A 255 1.74 -13.84 14.12
N LEU A 256 1.35 -12.63 14.52
CA LEU A 256 1.37 -11.45 13.64
C LEU A 256 2.80 -11.03 13.26
N MET A 257 3.78 -11.26 14.15
CA MET A 257 5.19 -11.04 13.82
C MET A 257 5.69 -12.03 12.76
N VAL A 258 5.34 -13.32 12.87
CA VAL A 258 5.65 -14.32 11.84
C VAL A 258 5.01 -13.93 10.51
N PHE A 259 3.75 -13.49 10.50
CA PHE A 259 3.09 -12.98 9.30
C PHE A 259 3.89 -11.83 8.66
N GLY A 260 4.23 -10.79 9.44
CA GLY A 260 4.97 -9.62 8.94
C GLY A 260 6.35 -9.96 8.38
N LEU A 261 7.12 -10.80 9.08
CA LEU A 261 8.44 -11.25 8.62
C LEU A 261 8.34 -12.09 7.34
N SER A 262 7.36 -12.98 7.28
CA SER A 262 7.11 -13.80 6.10
C SER A 262 6.66 -12.95 4.89
N ALA A 263 5.86 -11.91 5.11
CA ALA A 263 5.47 -10.97 4.05
C ALA A 263 6.69 -10.22 3.48
N LEU A 264 7.61 -9.78 4.34
CA LEU A 264 8.86 -9.16 3.88
C LEU A 264 9.72 -10.13 3.08
N ALA A 265 9.84 -11.39 3.55
CA ALA A 265 10.55 -12.44 2.83
C ALA A 265 9.89 -12.76 1.47
N GLY A 266 8.55 -12.85 1.44
CA GLY A 266 7.75 -13.05 0.22
C GLY A 266 7.99 -11.96 -0.82
N ILE A 267 7.93 -10.69 -0.41
CA ILE A 267 8.22 -9.55 -1.30
C ILE A 267 9.65 -9.60 -1.82
N GLY A 268 10.63 -9.94 -0.97
CA GLY A 268 12.01 -10.14 -1.40
C GLY A 268 12.15 -11.23 -2.46
N LEU A 269 11.52 -12.38 -2.24
CA LEU A 269 11.50 -13.50 -3.18
C LEU A 269 10.82 -13.14 -4.50
N VAL A 270 9.64 -12.51 -4.42
CA VAL A 270 8.93 -12.02 -5.60
C VAL A 270 9.78 -11.01 -6.37
N GLY A 271 10.40 -10.05 -5.68
CA GLY A 271 11.28 -9.05 -6.30
C GLY A 271 12.47 -9.65 -7.07
N LEU A 272 12.96 -10.82 -6.64
CA LEU A 272 14.04 -11.53 -7.35
C LEU A 272 13.56 -12.31 -8.57
N LEU A 273 12.34 -12.86 -8.53
CA LEU A 273 11.86 -13.86 -9.48
C LEU A 273 10.78 -13.34 -10.44
N VAL A 274 10.11 -12.23 -10.13
CA VAL A 274 8.92 -11.77 -10.83
C VAL A 274 9.18 -11.45 -12.31
N ASP A 275 10.32 -10.90 -12.64
CA ASP A 275 10.67 -10.52 -14.02
C ASP A 275 10.82 -11.74 -14.95
N ARG A 276 11.08 -12.94 -14.39
CA ARG A 276 11.27 -14.18 -15.15
C ARG A 276 10.11 -15.17 -15.01
N HIS A 277 9.42 -15.17 -13.87
CA HIS A 277 8.48 -16.23 -13.51
C HIS A 277 7.11 -15.71 -13.02
N LEU A 278 6.68 -14.52 -13.47
CA LEU A 278 5.46 -13.86 -13.02
C LEU A 278 4.25 -14.80 -12.92
N ARG A 279 3.93 -15.55 -14.00
CA ARG A 279 2.77 -16.45 -14.01
C ARG A 279 2.87 -17.57 -12.96
N LYS A 280 4.05 -18.15 -12.80
CA LYS A 280 4.28 -19.22 -11.79
C LYS A 280 4.13 -18.66 -10.38
N LEU A 281 4.68 -17.47 -10.11
CA LEU A 281 4.58 -16.82 -8.81
C LEU A 281 3.13 -16.53 -8.44
N VAL A 282 2.34 -15.97 -9.36
CA VAL A 282 0.90 -15.71 -9.12
C VAL A 282 0.16 -17.00 -8.79
N LEU A 283 0.37 -18.08 -9.56
CA LEU A 283 -0.29 -19.36 -9.31
C LEU A 283 0.16 -19.98 -7.99
N LEU A 284 1.45 -19.91 -7.66
CA LEU A 284 1.98 -20.41 -6.38
C LEU A 284 1.47 -19.59 -5.20
N SER A 285 1.36 -18.27 -5.33
CA SER A 285 0.79 -17.42 -4.28
C SER A 285 -0.69 -17.77 -4.04
N LEU A 286 -1.49 -17.92 -5.09
CA LEU A 286 -2.90 -18.30 -4.95
C LEU A 286 -3.06 -19.69 -4.32
N ALA A 287 -2.27 -20.68 -4.76
CA ALA A 287 -2.28 -22.02 -4.19
C ALA A 287 -1.78 -22.03 -2.74
N GLY A 288 -0.70 -21.29 -2.45
CA GLY A 288 -0.15 -21.13 -1.10
C GLY A 288 -1.16 -20.49 -0.14
N PHE A 289 -1.85 -19.43 -0.58
CA PHE A 289 -2.91 -18.79 0.21
C PHE A 289 -4.07 -19.74 0.50
N ALA A 290 -4.54 -20.48 -0.51
CA ALA A 290 -5.61 -21.47 -0.34
C ALA A 290 -5.21 -22.60 0.63
N LEU A 291 -3.99 -23.13 0.49
CA LEU A 291 -3.46 -24.15 1.40
C LEU A 291 -3.29 -23.63 2.83
N ALA A 292 -2.78 -22.41 3.00
CA ALA A 292 -2.65 -21.76 4.30
C ALA A 292 -4.03 -21.62 4.99
N THR A 293 -5.04 -21.15 4.25
CA THR A 293 -6.39 -20.98 4.78
C THR A 293 -7.04 -22.30 5.19
N LEU A 294 -6.86 -23.36 4.38
CA LEU A 294 -7.36 -24.70 4.70
C LEU A 294 -6.65 -25.30 5.92
N ALA A 295 -5.35 -25.12 6.04
CA ALA A 295 -4.54 -25.64 7.14
C ALA A 295 -4.83 -24.91 8.47
N LEU A 296 -5.16 -23.61 8.44
CA LEU A 296 -5.59 -22.84 9.61
C LEU A 296 -6.84 -23.43 10.27
N GLY A 297 -7.72 -24.09 9.52
CA GLY A 297 -8.91 -24.78 10.04
C GLY A 297 -8.61 -26.06 10.85
N GLN A 298 -7.37 -26.57 10.85
CA GLN A 298 -6.98 -27.84 11.50
C GLN A 298 -6.48 -27.68 12.95
N ALA A 299 -6.40 -26.47 13.47
CA ALA A 299 -6.22 -26.09 14.89
C ALA A 299 -5.04 -26.70 15.69
N SER A 300 -3.96 -27.20 15.08
CA SER A 300 -2.74 -27.53 15.81
C SER A 300 -1.76 -26.34 15.82
N SER A 301 -1.17 -26.02 16.97
CA SER A 301 -0.35 -24.79 17.15
C SER A 301 0.77 -24.64 16.12
N TRP A 302 1.53 -25.70 15.82
CA TRP A 302 2.61 -25.62 14.84
C TRP A 302 2.11 -25.42 13.39
N LEU A 303 0.93 -26.00 13.07
CA LEU A 303 0.28 -25.84 11.77
C LEU A 303 -0.21 -24.40 11.59
N VAL A 304 -0.69 -23.76 12.66
CA VAL A 304 -1.07 -22.35 12.65
C VAL A 304 0.13 -21.48 12.29
N TYR A 305 1.28 -21.64 12.96
CA TYR A 305 2.48 -20.87 12.63
C TYR A 305 2.96 -21.08 11.20
N LEU A 306 2.95 -22.33 10.72
CA LEU A 306 3.33 -22.65 9.34
C LEU A 306 2.36 -22.04 8.32
N SER A 307 1.07 -22.12 8.59
CA SER A 307 0.03 -21.55 7.73
C SER A 307 0.12 -20.02 7.67
N ILE A 308 0.37 -19.37 8.80
CA ILE A 308 0.57 -17.92 8.88
C ILE A 308 1.84 -17.50 8.13
N ALA A 309 2.93 -18.26 8.26
CA ALA A 309 4.15 -18.01 7.50
C ALA A 309 3.91 -18.15 5.99
N LEU A 310 3.21 -19.21 5.57
CA LEU A 310 2.86 -19.41 4.17
C LEU A 310 1.94 -18.29 3.66
N TRP A 311 0.91 -17.92 4.43
CA TRP A 311 0.02 -16.80 4.08
C TRP A 311 0.77 -15.47 3.96
N GLY A 312 1.69 -15.17 4.89
CA GLY A 312 2.51 -13.97 4.82
C GLY A 312 3.38 -13.90 3.57
N MET A 313 3.88 -15.04 3.09
CA MET A 313 4.70 -15.12 1.87
C MET A 313 3.91 -14.96 0.56
N THR A 314 2.60 -15.10 0.56
CA THR A 314 1.73 -15.09 -0.62
C THR A 314 1.10 -13.74 -0.86
#